data_06486974b7f15d2024a2aa93d51da4a4
#
_entry.id   06486974b7f15d2024a2aa93d51da4a4
#
_cell.length_a   1.000
_cell.length_b   1.000
_cell.length_c   1.000
_cell.angle_alpha   90.00
_cell.angle_beta   90.00
_cell.angle_gamma   90.00
#
_symmetry.space_group_name_H-M   'P 1'
#
loop_
_entity.id
_entity.type
_entity.pdbx_description
1 polymer ?
#
loop_
_entity_poly.entity_id
_entity_poly.type
_entity_poly.pdbx_seq_one_letter_code
_entity_poly.pdbx_strand_id
1 'polypeptide(L)'
;MKKMWLYWVSSCVLLLFTASSYAVTGFSDVNNALFDKAHLKNIKQEGILHYVYKKDHFSDGAREDTIDIIITNLRNTGRKDTHFEFFTDEHKRPYLDRDNQQGNGVFVFFLEFDVREMDRLTGGDWRYFQRKIRWALAKGATKKEIEIDYEGEKVKGVQYIIQPFINDPKNSRYTLYANKYYIFTMSEDIPGEIYQVRTIVPDGKKWQEGDAVLSEETVTFSGFNPTP
;
A
#
# COMPACT_ATOMS: atom_id res chain seq x y z
N MET A 1 -75.81 -7.91 43.05
CA MET A 1 -75.22 -7.33 41.87
C MET A 1 -73.77 -6.99 42.19
N LYS A 2 -72.80 -7.82 41.84
CA LYS A 2 -71.37 -7.63 42.10
C LYS A 2 -70.75 -7.19 40.80
N LYS A 3 -70.13 -6.00 40.73
CA LYS A 3 -69.37 -5.47 39.61
C LYS A 3 -67.96 -6.02 39.72
N MET A 4 -67.52 -6.78 38.70
CA MET A 4 -66.20 -7.32 38.55
C MET A 4 -65.37 -6.30 37.74
N TRP A 5 -64.30 -5.79 38.30
CA TRP A 5 -63.34 -4.91 37.64
C TRP A 5 -62.22 -5.75 37.03
N LEU A 6 -62.13 -5.70 35.72
CA LEU A 6 -61.00 -6.28 35.00
C LEU A 6 -59.81 -5.28 34.98
N TYR A 7 -58.68 -5.66 35.56
CA TYR A 7 -57.42 -4.93 35.41
C TYR A 7 -56.68 -5.42 34.14
N TRP A 8 -56.51 -4.52 33.20
CA TRP A 8 -55.62 -4.72 32.07
C TRP A 8 -54.21 -4.39 32.52
N VAL A 9 -53.34 -5.39 32.63
CA VAL A 9 -51.92 -5.21 32.82
C VAL A 9 -51.27 -5.09 31.42
N SER A 10 -50.93 -3.87 31.02
CA SER A 10 -50.19 -3.61 29.79
C SER A 10 -48.70 -3.89 30.06
N SER A 11 -48.21 -5.03 29.55
CA SER A 11 -46.82 -5.41 29.66
C SER A 11 -46.03 -4.68 28.56
N CYS A 12 -45.38 -3.56 28.87
CA CYS A 12 -44.40 -2.92 28.00
C CYS A 12 -43.11 -3.76 27.97
N VAL A 13 -42.92 -4.54 26.93
CA VAL A 13 -41.62 -5.18 26.64
C VAL A 13 -40.68 -4.12 26.06
N LEU A 14 -39.77 -3.62 26.89
CA LEU A 14 -38.67 -2.77 26.46
C LEU A 14 -37.64 -3.63 25.74
N LEU A 15 -37.65 -3.61 24.41
CA LEU A 15 -36.57 -4.15 23.58
C LEU A 15 -35.32 -3.25 23.70
N LEU A 16 -34.40 -3.63 24.57
CA LEU A 16 -33.07 -3.05 24.65
C LEU A 16 -32.28 -3.49 23.42
N PHE A 17 -32.24 -2.63 22.41
CA PHE A 17 -31.24 -2.75 21.34
C PHE A 17 -29.88 -2.41 21.93
N THR A 18 -29.10 -3.43 22.29
CA THR A 18 -27.68 -3.25 22.57
C THR A 18 -26.99 -3.00 21.24
N ALA A 19 -26.76 -1.73 20.91
CA ALA A 19 -25.84 -1.35 19.86
C ALA A 19 -24.44 -1.77 20.30
N SER A 20 -23.96 -2.91 19.78
CA SER A 20 -22.55 -3.31 19.92
C SER A 20 -21.72 -2.30 19.17
N SER A 21 -21.21 -1.31 19.91
CA SER A 21 -20.16 -0.43 19.39
C SER A 21 -18.89 -1.25 19.25
N TYR A 22 -18.63 -1.73 18.04
CA TYR A 22 -17.30 -2.22 17.70
C TYR A 22 -16.35 -1.02 17.70
N ALA A 23 -15.70 -0.79 18.83
CA ALA A 23 -14.52 0.06 18.86
C ALA A 23 -13.46 -0.64 17.99
N VAL A 24 -13.18 -0.08 16.83
CA VAL A 24 -12.01 -0.48 16.02
C VAL A 24 -10.78 -0.04 16.80
N THR A 25 -10.28 -0.92 17.67
CA THR A 25 -9.11 -0.69 18.52
C THR A 25 -7.84 -1.25 17.90
N GLY A 26 -7.63 -1.09 16.60
CA GLY A 26 -6.43 -1.56 15.92
C GLY A 26 -6.27 -0.90 14.55
N PHE A 27 -5.04 -0.87 14.06
CA PHE A 27 -4.77 -0.54 12.67
C PHE A 27 -5.35 -1.61 11.76
N SER A 28 -5.70 -1.23 10.51
CA SER A 28 -6.17 -2.20 9.53
C SER A 28 -5.08 -3.22 9.16
N ASP A 29 -5.47 -4.40 8.66
CA ASP A 29 -4.52 -5.44 8.23
C ASP A 29 -3.46 -4.91 7.27
N VAL A 30 -3.86 -4.09 6.29
CA VAL A 30 -2.93 -3.50 5.33
C VAL A 30 -1.99 -2.49 6.00
N ASN A 31 -2.48 -1.70 6.96
CA ASN A 31 -1.63 -0.76 7.67
C ASN A 31 -0.57 -1.50 8.49
N ASN A 32 -0.96 -2.55 9.22
CA ASN A 32 -0.03 -3.40 9.95
C ASN A 32 0.97 -4.09 9.01
N ALA A 33 0.48 -4.64 7.88
CA ALA A 33 1.32 -5.30 6.90
C ALA A 33 2.38 -4.38 6.29
N LEU A 34 2.05 -3.12 6.04
CA LEU A 34 2.97 -2.18 5.39
C LEU A 34 3.87 -1.41 6.39
N PHE A 35 3.37 -1.04 7.59
CA PHE A 35 4.11 -0.11 8.45
C PHE A 35 4.65 -0.74 9.74
N ASP A 36 4.00 -1.79 10.26
CA ASP A 36 4.38 -2.38 11.55
C ASP A 36 5.18 -3.68 11.39
N LYS A 37 5.06 -4.34 10.24
CA LYS A 37 5.75 -5.61 9.98
C LYS A 37 7.25 -5.41 9.82
N ALA A 38 8.03 -6.33 10.36
CA ALA A 38 9.49 -6.35 10.23
C ALA A 38 9.90 -7.03 8.90
N HIS A 39 9.71 -6.36 7.77
CA HIS A 39 9.96 -6.91 6.43
C HIS A 39 11.40 -7.39 6.23
N LEU A 40 12.36 -6.70 6.86
CA LEU A 40 13.78 -7.03 6.71
C LEU A 40 14.23 -8.20 7.58
N LYS A 41 13.31 -8.85 8.36
CA LYS A 41 13.66 -9.95 9.28
C LYS A 41 14.24 -11.17 8.57
N ASN A 42 13.83 -11.41 7.32
CA ASN A 42 14.29 -12.53 6.51
C ASN A 42 15.64 -12.29 5.82
N ILE A 43 16.17 -11.08 5.82
CA ILE A 43 17.53 -10.75 5.37
C ILE A 43 18.52 -11.15 6.46
N LYS A 44 19.40 -12.10 6.18
CA LYS A 44 20.34 -12.69 7.15
C LYS A 44 21.79 -12.27 6.97
N GLN A 45 22.11 -11.54 5.94
CA GLN A 45 23.42 -11.00 5.62
C GLN A 45 23.31 -9.64 4.97
N GLU A 46 24.39 -8.89 4.94
CA GLU A 46 24.47 -7.62 4.22
C GLU A 46 24.34 -7.85 2.72
N GLY A 47 23.84 -6.85 2.01
CA GLY A 47 23.61 -6.98 0.58
C GLY A 47 22.69 -5.91 0.04
N ILE A 48 22.24 -6.11 -1.20
CA ILE A 48 21.45 -5.13 -1.93
C ILE A 48 20.14 -5.77 -2.38
N LEU A 49 19.02 -5.18 -1.99
CA LEU A 49 17.70 -5.46 -2.57
C LEU A 49 17.56 -4.63 -3.84
N HIS A 50 17.39 -5.28 -4.97
CA HIS A 50 17.20 -4.66 -6.26
C HIS A 50 15.73 -4.62 -6.65
N TYR A 51 15.29 -3.46 -7.13
CA TYR A 51 13.96 -3.24 -7.69
C TYR A 51 14.05 -2.61 -9.06
N VAL A 52 13.16 -3.00 -9.96
CA VAL A 52 12.96 -2.35 -11.25
C VAL A 52 11.72 -1.48 -11.17
N TYR A 53 11.89 -0.20 -11.51
CA TYR A 53 10.81 0.75 -11.70
C TYR A 53 10.43 0.78 -13.18
N LYS A 54 9.13 0.67 -13.46
CA LYS A 54 8.56 0.89 -14.79
C LYS A 54 7.39 1.85 -14.71
N LYS A 55 7.33 2.76 -15.65
CA LYS A 55 6.22 3.68 -15.85
C LYS A 55 5.81 3.62 -17.31
N ASP A 56 4.51 3.54 -17.54
CA ASP A 56 3.89 3.84 -18.83
C ASP A 56 2.77 4.84 -18.57
N HIS A 57 2.85 6.01 -19.19
CA HIS A 57 1.94 7.11 -18.93
C HIS A 57 1.53 7.78 -20.24
N PHE A 58 0.24 7.98 -20.44
CA PHE A 58 -0.35 8.49 -21.68
C PHE A 58 0.25 9.82 -22.16
N SER A 59 0.77 10.67 -21.26
CA SER A 59 1.38 11.98 -21.62
C SER A 59 2.90 11.99 -21.55
N ASP A 60 3.51 11.24 -20.64
CA ASP A 60 4.95 11.29 -20.35
C ASP A 60 5.73 10.15 -21.04
N GLY A 61 4.99 9.17 -21.63
CA GLY A 61 5.56 7.98 -22.26
C GLY A 61 6.06 6.93 -21.29
N ALA A 62 6.84 5.98 -21.82
CA ALA A 62 7.38 4.86 -21.07
C ALA A 62 8.76 5.21 -20.50
N ARG A 63 9.04 4.74 -19.29
CA ARG A 63 10.33 4.83 -18.62
C ARG A 63 10.61 3.59 -17.78
N GLU A 64 11.87 3.16 -17.79
CA GLU A 64 12.37 2.14 -16.88
C GLU A 64 13.58 2.70 -16.12
N ASP A 65 13.72 2.30 -14.84
CA ASP A 65 14.81 2.74 -13.97
C ASP A 65 15.02 1.71 -12.84
N THR A 66 16.00 1.92 -11.97
CA THR A 66 16.30 1.01 -10.85
C THR A 66 16.18 1.71 -9.49
N ILE A 67 15.93 0.89 -8.48
CA ILE A 67 15.94 1.30 -7.07
C ILE A 67 16.71 0.23 -6.31
N ASP A 68 17.78 0.66 -5.63
CA ASP A 68 18.60 -0.20 -4.80
C ASP A 68 18.46 0.17 -3.33
N ILE A 69 18.30 -0.86 -2.48
CA ILE A 69 18.34 -0.70 -1.03
C ILE A 69 19.52 -1.49 -0.50
N ILE A 70 20.56 -0.78 -0.12
CA ILE A 70 21.79 -1.34 0.43
C ILE A 70 21.55 -1.58 1.92
N ILE A 71 21.68 -2.84 2.34
CA ILE A 71 21.45 -3.32 3.70
C ILE A 71 22.80 -3.54 4.39
N THR A 72 23.01 -2.87 5.52
CA THR A 72 24.23 -2.97 6.31
C THR A 72 23.91 -3.08 7.81
N ASN A 73 24.95 -3.35 8.62
CA ASN A 73 24.88 -3.31 10.09
C ASN A 73 23.71 -4.15 10.67
N LEU A 74 23.71 -5.46 10.37
CA LEU A 74 22.72 -6.40 10.91
C LEU A 74 22.86 -6.50 12.42
N ARG A 75 21.81 -6.11 13.15
CA ARG A 75 21.78 -6.16 14.61
C ARG A 75 21.12 -7.43 15.12
N ASN A 76 21.51 -7.89 16.30
CA ASN A 76 20.89 -9.06 16.98
C ASN A 76 19.38 -8.90 17.18
N THR A 77 18.85 -7.67 17.17
CA THR A 77 17.41 -7.35 17.24
C THR A 77 16.67 -7.61 15.92
N GLY A 78 17.37 -8.00 14.84
CA GLY A 78 16.84 -8.13 13.49
C GLY A 78 16.75 -6.82 12.73
N ARG A 79 17.15 -5.70 13.35
CA ARG A 79 17.17 -4.38 12.71
C ARG A 79 18.44 -4.19 11.90
N LYS A 80 18.40 -3.32 10.89
CA LYS A 80 19.46 -3.07 9.92
C LYS A 80 19.55 -1.59 9.60
N ASP A 81 20.68 -1.17 9.08
CA ASP A 81 20.80 0.15 8.47
C ASP A 81 20.53 0.01 6.97
N THR A 82 19.92 1.02 6.38
CA THR A 82 19.52 1.03 4.98
C THR A 82 19.96 2.32 4.31
N HIS A 83 20.65 2.19 3.20
CA HIS A 83 20.94 3.27 2.28
C HIS A 83 20.15 3.06 1.00
N PHE A 84 19.58 4.14 0.43
CA PHE A 84 18.68 4.06 -0.70
C PHE A 84 19.27 4.78 -1.90
N GLU A 85 19.32 4.11 -3.02
CA GLU A 85 19.60 4.68 -4.32
C GLU A 85 18.35 4.62 -5.18
N PHE A 86 17.71 5.77 -5.39
CA PHE A 86 16.51 5.89 -6.18
C PHE A 86 16.81 6.52 -7.50
N PHE A 87 16.55 5.75 -8.55
CA PHE A 87 16.74 6.10 -9.94
C PHE A 87 18.21 6.43 -10.29
N THR A 88 18.46 6.47 -11.56
CA THR A 88 19.79 6.72 -12.12
C THR A 88 19.88 8.07 -12.82
N ASP A 89 21.08 8.51 -13.13
CA ASP A 89 21.41 9.67 -13.93
C ASP A 89 20.62 10.95 -13.54
N GLU A 90 20.04 11.65 -14.50
CA GLU A 90 19.25 12.87 -14.27
C GLU A 90 17.98 12.64 -13.46
N HIS A 91 17.54 11.41 -13.34
CA HIS A 91 16.33 11.04 -12.56
C HIS A 91 16.66 10.73 -11.09
N LYS A 92 17.93 10.65 -10.73
CA LYS A 92 18.35 10.33 -9.36
C LYS A 92 17.64 11.22 -8.34
N ARG A 93 17.08 10.60 -7.32
CA ARG A 93 16.41 11.29 -6.21
C ARG A 93 17.17 11.04 -4.93
N PRO A 94 17.59 12.09 -4.22
CA PRO A 94 18.20 11.93 -2.91
C PRO A 94 17.16 11.36 -1.93
N TYR A 95 17.56 10.38 -1.17
CA TYR A 95 16.80 9.85 -0.06
C TYR A 95 17.71 9.74 1.16
N LEU A 96 17.14 9.88 2.35
CA LEU A 96 17.91 9.84 3.58
C LEU A 96 18.21 8.40 3.98
N ASP A 97 19.45 8.15 4.33
CA ASP A 97 19.86 6.93 5.01
C ASP A 97 19.07 6.75 6.29
N ARG A 98 18.75 5.53 6.60
CA ARG A 98 17.97 5.20 7.77
C ARG A 98 18.65 4.11 8.60
N ASP A 99 19.00 4.45 9.82
CA ASP A 99 19.56 3.51 10.76
C ASP A 99 18.46 2.73 11.48
N ASN A 100 18.82 1.53 11.94
CA ASN A 100 18.00 0.76 12.85
C ASN A 100 16.60 0.41 12.32
N GLN A 101 16.47 0.14 11.01
CA GLN A 101 15.22 -0.16 10.35
C GLN A 101 14.81 -1.62 10.52
N GLN A 102 13.50 -1.87 10.55
CA GLN A 102 12.89 -3.21 10.46
C GLN A 102 11.99 -3.36 9.23
N GLY A 103 11.41 -2.25 8.74
CA GLY A 103 10.55 -2.20 7.58
C GLY A 103 11.34 -2.00 6.29
N ASN A 104 10.80 -2.47 5.18
CA ASN A 104 11.31 -2.19 3.84
C ASN A 104 10.73 -0.86 3.36
N GLY A 105 11.59 0.12 3.17
CA GLY A 105 11.17 1.49 2.87
C GLY A 105 10.75 1.76 1.42
N VAL A 106 10.88 0.79 0.51
CA VAL A 106 10.63 1.01 -0.93
C VAL A 106 9.23 1.55 -1.21
N PHE A 107 8.22 1.02 -0.52
CA PHE A 107 6.83 1.45 -0.73
C PHE A 107 6.56 2.86 -0.19
N VAL A 108 7.22 3.26 0.90
CA VAL A 108 7.10 4.61 1.45
C VAL A 108 7.65 5.63 0.44
N PHE A 109 8.84 5.34 -0.11
CA PHE A 109 9.43 6.18 -1.12
C PHE A 109 8.56 6.28 -2.38
N PHE A 110 8.08 5.13 -2.87
CA PHE A 110 7.20 5.11 -4.03
C PHE A 110 5.94 5.97 -3.81
N LEU A 111 5.31 5.86 -2.63
CA LEU A 111 4.14 6.68 -2.31
C LEU A 111 4.47 8.18 -2.18
N GLU A 112 5.64 8.54 -1.62
CA GLU A 112 6.09 9.93 -1.58
C GLU A 112 6.36 10.49 -2.97
N PHE A 113 6.99 9.70 -3.83
CA PHE A 113 7.21 10.05 -5.23
C PHE A 113 5.88 10.25 -5.96
N ASP A 114 4.96 9.28 -5.86
CA ASP A 114 3.68 9.30 -6.53
C ASP A 114 2.81 10.51 -6.13
N VAL A 115 2.73 10.87 -4.85
CA VAL A 115 1.91 12.03 -4.45
C VAL A 115 2.48 13.35 -4.98
N ARG A 116 3.79 13.45 -5.20
CA ARG A 116 4.41 14.62 -5.83
C ARG A 116 4.17 14.65 -7.33
N GLU A 117 4.14 13.50 -7.99
CA GLU A 117 3.70 13.39 -9.38
C GLU A 117 2.22 13.76 -9.52
N MET A 118 1.36 13.33 -8.61
CA MET A 118 -0.03 13.75 -8.57
C MET A 118 -0.19 15.26 -8.41
N ASP A 119 0.63 15.90 -7.56
CA ASP A 119 0.70 17.37 -7.43
C ASP A 119 1.09 18.01 -8.77
N ARG A 120 2.19 17.58 -9.37
CA ARG A 120 2.69 18.08 -10.66
C ARG A 120 1.66 17.93 -11.79
N LEU A 121 1.03 16.78 -11.89
CA LEU A 121 0.11 16.45 -13.00
C LEU A 121 -1.29 17.10 -12.87
N THR A 122 -1.69 17.43 -11.64
CA THR A 122 -3.06 17.95 -11.37
C THR A 122 -3.08 19.39 -10.89
N GLY A 123 -1.92 19.97 -10.53
CA GLY A 123 -1.84 21.26 -9.83
C GLY A 123 -2.46 21.21 -8.43
N GLY A 124 -2.58 20.04 -7.84
CA GLY A 124 -3.12 19.81 -6.50
C GLY A 124 -2.10 20.04 -5.39
N ASP A 125 -2.38 19.53 -4.21
CA ASP A 125 -1.48 19.55 -3.05
C ASP A 125 -1.07 18.11 -2.70
N TRP A 126 0.22 17.81 -2.75
CA TRP A 126 0.75 16.48 -2.42
C TRP A 126 0.34 16.00 -1.01
N ARG A 127 0.22 16.93 -0.04
CA ARG A 127 -0.26 16.60 1.32
C ARG A 127 -1.70 16.12 1.33
N TYR A 128 -2.52 16.65 0.40
CA TYR A 128 -3.89 16.21 0.24
C TYR A 128 -3.94 14.76 -0.25
N PHE A 129 -3.20 14.42 -1.29
CA PHE A 129 -3.14 13.07 -1.83
C PHE A 129 -2.57 12.09 -0.81
N GLN A 130 -1.47 12.43 -0.14
CA GLN A 130 -0.89 11.63 0.93
C GLN A 130 -1.92 11.31 2.03
N ARG A 131 -2.67 12.32 2.48
CA ARG A 131 -3.71 12.12 3.50
C ARG A 131 -4.81 11.18 3.04
N LYS A 132 -5.22 11.26 1.76
CA LYS A 132 -6.23 10.35 1.19
C LYS A 132 -5.74 8.90 1.12
N ILE A 133 -4.51 8.68 0.72
CA ILE A 133 -3.88 7.34 0.73
C ILE A 133 -3.83 6.80 2.16
N ARG A 134 -3.33 7.58 3.12
CA ARG A 134 -3.28 7.18 4.53
C ARG A 134 -4.66 6.82 5.10
N TRP A 135 -5.69 7.57 4.75
CA TRP A 135 -7.06 7.27 5.17
C TRP A 135 -7.60 5.98 4.55
N ALA A 136 -7.31 5.75 3.27
CA ALA A 136 -7.70 4.51 2.61
C ALA A 136 -7.03 3.29 3.27
N LEU A 137 -5.72 3.38 3.52
CA LEU A 137 -4.98 2.34 4.24
C LEU A 137 -5.52 2.11 5.66
N ALA A 138 -5.83 3.18 6.40
CA ALA A 138 -6.39 3.06 7.75
C ALA A 138 -7.79 2.43 7.78
N LYS A 139 -8.61 2.65 6.75
CA LYS A 139 -9.94 2.02 6.62
C LYS A 139 -9.85 0.54 6.25
N GLY A 140 -8.75 0.11 5.65
CA GLY A 140 -8.53 -1.23 5.15
C GLY A 140 -8.52 -1.31 3.62
N ALA A 141 -8.04 -2.43 3.12
CA ALA A 141 -7.88 -2.71 1.70
C ALA A 141 -8.66 -3.97 1.31
N THR A 142 -8.94 -4.12 0.02
CA THR A 142 -9.33 -5.42 -0.51
C THR A 142 -8.10 -6.31 -0.47
N LYS A 143 -8.19 -7.44 0.23
CA LYS A 143 -7.13 -8.43 0.36
C LYS A 143 -7.38 -9.59 -0.58
N LYS A 144 -6.36 -10.01 -1.33
CA LYS A 144 -6.37 -11.23 -2.15
C LYS A 144 -5.15 -12.07 -1.83
N GLU A 145 -5.34 -13.37 -1.67
CA GLU A 145 -4.26 -14.34 -1.69
C GLU A 145 -3.92 -14.64 -3.14
N ILE A 146 -2.64 -14.71 -3.46
CA ILE A 146 -2.14 -14.95 -4.81
C ILE A 146 -0.94 -15.88 -4.77
N GLU A 147 -0.54 -16.38 -5.92
CA GLU A 147 0.77 -17.00 -6.14
C GLU A 147 1.68 -16.04 -6.90
N ILE A 148 2.94 -16.01 -6.54
CA ILE A 148 3.99 -15.21 -7.16
C ILE A 148 5.02 -16.17 -7.76
N ASP A 149 5.41 -15.96 -9.01
CA ASP A 149 6.56 -16.65 -9.60
C ASP A 149 7.84 -15.98 -9.09
N TYR A 150 8.61 -16.70 -8.28
CA TYR A 150 9.87 -16.23 -7.74
C TYR A 150 10.94 -17.30 -7.90
N GLU A 151 12.04 -16.98 -8.60
CA GLU A 151 13.16 -17.90 -8.89
C GLU A 151 12.73 -19.26 -9.52
N GLY A 152 11.64 -19.23 -10.30
CA GLY A 152 11.10 -20.43 -10.97
C GLY A 152 10.17 -21.27 -10.11
N GLU A 153 9.89 -20.85 -8.89
CA GLU A 153 8.94 -21.49 -7.99
C GLU A 153 7.70 -20.61 -7.73
N LYS A 154 6.59 -21.25 -7.36
CA LYS A 154 5.37 -20.59 -6.93
C LYS A 154 5.43 -20.37 -5.41
N VAL A 155 5.52 -19.12 -4.99
CA VAL A 155 5.46 -18.74 -3.58
C VAL A 155 4.13 -18.08 -3.24
N LYS A 156 3.70 -18.21 -1.98
CA LYS A 156 2.47 -17.57 -1.51
C LYS A 156 2.65 -16.06 -1.37
N GLY A 157 1.68 -15.32 -1.84
CA GLY A 157 1.66 -13.87 -1.73
C GLY A 157 0.29 -13.33 -1.33
N VAL A 158 0.29 -12.08 -0.91
CA VAL A 158 -0.90 -11.32 -0.59
C VAL A 158 -0.87 -10.00 -1.34
N GLN A 159 -1.99 -9.66 -1.98
CA GLN A 159 -2.23 -8.33 -2.55
C GLN A 159 -3.18 -7.54 -1.65
N TYR A 160 -2.83 -6.28 -1.40
CA TYR A 160 -3.69 -5.28 -0.80
C TYR A 160 -4.00 -4.20 -1.84
N ILE A 161 -5.29 -3.93 -2.06
CA ILE A 161 -5.76 -3.01 -3.11
C ILE A 161 -6.58 -1.90 -2.47
N ILE A 162 -6.22 -0.65 -2.73
CA ILE A 162 -6.99 0.53 -2.31
C ILE A 162 -7.27 1.46 -3.48
N GLN A 163 -8.36 2.22 -3.39
CA GLN A 163 -8.75 3.31 -4.28
C GLN A 163 -9.03 4.56 -3.45
N PRO A 164 -7.99 5.35 -3.11
CA PRO A 164 -8.13 6.44 -2.14
C PRO A 164 -9.00 7.60 -2.62
N PHE A 165 -9.27 7.71 -3.93
CA PHE A 165 -9.91 8.88 -4.53
C PHE A 165 -11.31 8.64 -5.06
N ILE A 166 -11.80 7.39 -5.11
CA ILE A 166 -13.07 7.02 -5.79
C ILE A 166 -14.30 7.78 -5.26
N ASN A 167 -14.34 8.11 -3.98
CA ASN A 167 -15.44 8.84 -3.35
C ASN A 167 -15.00 10.21 -2.83
N ASP A 168 -13.95 10.79 -3.44
CA ASP A 168 -13.47 12.09 -3.02
C ASP A 168 -14.36 13.20 -3.57
N PRO A 169 -14.92 14.10 -2.72
CA PRO A 169 -15.74 15.22 -3.18
C PRO A 169 -14.99 16.20 -4.06
N LYS A 170 -13.64 16.15 -4.08
CA LYS A 170 -12.79 17.00 -4.93
C LYS A 170 -12.30 16.31 -6.21
N ASN A 171 -12.76 15.10 -6.51
CA ASN A 171 -12.29 14.31 -7.64
C ASN A 171 -12.46 15.01 -9.01
N SER A 172 -13.42 15.96 -9.13
CA SER A 172 -13.57 16.78 -10.32
C SER A 172 -12.34 17.64 -10.68
N ARG A 173 -11.43 17.86 -9.73
CA ARG A 173 -10.17 18.59 -9.95
C ARG A 173 -9.05 17.72 -10.52
N TYR A 174 -9.20 16.40 -10.50
CA TYR A 174 -8.24 15.43 -10.99
C TYR A 174 -8.96 14.19 -11.56
N THR A 175 -9.90 14.42 -12.46
CA THR A 175 -10.85 13.42 -13.00
C THR A 175 -10.17 12.19 -13.56
N LEU A 176 -9.01 12.33 -14.25
CA LEU A 176 -8.25 11.21 -14.79
C LEU A 176 -7.76 10.25 -13.68
N TYR A 177 -7.43 10.77 -12.51
CA TYR A 177 -6.88 10.01 -11.38
C TYR A 177 -7.94 9.63 -10.34
N ALA A 178 -9.21 10.04 -10.53
CA ALA A 178 -10.28 9.79 -9.56
C ALA A 178 -10.48 8.30 -9.24
N ASN A 179 -10.18 7.44 -10.21
CA ASN A 179 -10.31 5.99 -10.09
C ASN A 179 -8.97 5.26 -9.90
N LYS A 180 -7.88 5.98 -9.58
CA LYS A 180 -6.54 5.39 -9.43
C LYS A 180 -6.52 4.30 -8.37
N TYR A 181 -5.94 3.17 -8.71
CA TYR A 181 -5.66 2.03 -7.83
C TYR A 181 -4.23 2.09 -7.30
N TYR A 182 -4.07 1.60 -6.08
CA TYR A 182 -2.77 1.27 -5.48
C TYR A 182 -2.82 -0.19 -5.05
N ILE A 183 -1.84 -0.97 -5.47
CA ILE A 183 -1.75 -2.41 -5.25
C ILE A 183 -0.39 -2.70 -4.63
N PHE A 184 -0.42 -3.33 -3.45
CA PHE A 184 0.78 -3.75 -2.72
C PHE A 184 0.81 -5.27 -2.72
N THR A 185 1.84 -5.86 -3.31
CA THR A 185 2.04 -7.31 -3.37
C THR A 185 3.19 -7.69 -2.47
N MET A 186 2.95 -8.61 -1.56
CA MET A 186 3.89 -9.01 -0.52
C MET A 186 3.99 -10.52 -0.41
N SER A 187 5.17 -11.04 -0.02
CA SER A 187 5.40 -12.44 0.31
C SER A 187 6.49 -12.57 1.37
N GLU A 188 6.30 -13.44 2.35
CA GLU A 188 7.33 -13.75 3.37
C GLU A 188 8.50 -14.56 2.80
N ASP A 189 8.30 -15.21 1.65
CA ASP A 189 9.31 -16.02 0.96
C ASP A 189 10.25 -15.18 0.09
N ILE A 190 9.96 -13.88 -0.08
CA ILE A 190 10.78 -12.95 -0.87
C ILE A 190 11.65 -12.08 0.07
N PRO A 191 12.96 -11.91 -0.23
CA PRO A 191 13.82 -11.03 0.55
C PRO A 191 13.25 -9.62 0.70
N GLY A 192 13.13 -9.13 1.94
CA GLY A 192 12.52 -7.83 2.22
C GLY A 192 11.00 -7.78 2.08
N GLU A 193 10.35 -8.89 1.81
CA GLU A 193 8.89 -9.16 1.80
C GLU A 193 8.02 -8.28 0.87
N ILE A 194 8.51 -7.22 0.29
CA ILE A 194 7.79 -6.40 -0.70
C ILE A 194 8.16 -6.89 -2.11
N TYR A 195 7.20 -7.55 -2.77
CA TYR A 195 7.39 -8.02 -4.14
C TYR A 195 7.13 -6.90 -5.15
N GLN A 196 5.99 -6.22 -5.04
CA GLN A 196 5.63 -5.18 -5.99
C GLN A 196 4.77 -4.09 -5.33
N VAL A 197 5.03 -2.86 -5.71
CA VAL A 197 4.10 -1.73 -5.53
C VAL A 197 3.69 -1.27 -6.92
N ARG A 198 2.38 -1.17 -7.17
CA ARG A 198 1.81 -0.86 -8.48
C ARG A 198 0.73 0.20 -8.34
N THR A 199 0.73 1.18 -9.24
CA THR A 199 -0.41 2.07 -9.39
C THR A 199 -0.98 1.96 -10.79
N ILE A 200 -2.31 2.13 -10.92
CA ILE A 200 -3.03 2.03 -12.19
C ILE A 200 -4.02 3.18 -12.27
N VAL A 201 -3.98 3.89 -13.37
CA VAL A 201 -5.02 4.83 -13.79
C VAL A 201 -5.82 4.15 -14.90
N PRO A 202 -7.03 3.66 -14.63
CA PRO A 202 -7.81 2.94 -15.63
C PRO A 202 -8.31 3.86 -16.73
N ASP A 203 -8.48 3.30 -17.92
CA ASP A 203 -9.26 3.93 -18.98
C ASP A 203 -10.76 3.67 -18.73
N GLY A 204 -11.30 4.36 -17.74
CA GLY A 204 -12.68 4.21 -17.29
C GLY A 204 -12.87 4.23 -15.79
N LYS A 205 -14.04 3.76 -15.31
CA LYS A 205 -14.39 3.82 -13.88
C LYS A 205 -13.91 2.63 -13.05
N LYS A 206 -13.78 1.47 -13.66
CA LYS A 206 -13.35 0.22 -13.04
C LYS A 206 -12.22 -0.37 -13.83
N TRP A 207 -11.41 -1.17 -13.16
CA TRP A 207 -10.31 -1.89 -13.78
C TRP A 207 -10.26 -3.33 -13.27
N GLN A 208 -9.92 -4.24 -14.16
CA GLN A 208 -9.56 -5.62 -13.89
C GLN A 208 -8.24 -5.93 -14.59
N GLU A 209 -7.52 -6.94 -14.14
CA GLU A 209 -6.27 -7.34 -14.77
C GLU A 209 -6.49 -7.67 -16.26
N GLY A 210 -5.69 -7.04 -17.14
CA GLY A 210 -5.81 -7.14 -18.59
C GLY A 210 -6.63 -6.03 -19.25
N ASP A 211 -7.32 -5.19 -18.48
CA ASP A 211 -8.01 -4.02 -19.05
C ASP A 211 -7.01 -2.95 -19.52
N ALA A 212 -7.43 -2.13 -20.49
CA ALA A 212 -6.68 -0.96 -20.92
C ALA A 212 -6.51 0.06 -19.79
N VAL A 213 -5.35 0.69 -19.74
CA VAL A 213 -4.99 1.69 -18.73
C VAL A 213 -4.46 2.97 -19.38
N LEU A 214 -4.71 4.12 -18.76
CA LEU A 214 -4.11 5.40 -19.14
C LEU A 214 -2.69 5.54 -18.59
N SER A 215 -2.43 4.96 -17.43
CA SER A 215 -1.11 4.95 -16.83
C SER A 215 -0.96 3.77 -15.90
N GLU A 216 0.24 3.21 -15.92
CA GLU A 216 0.69 2.20 -14.98
C GLU A 216 2.09 2.53 -14.50
N GLU A 217 2.31 2.40 -13.18
CA GLU A 217 3.63 2.49 -12.59
C GLU A 217 3.85 1.31 -11.66
N THR A 218 5.02 0.69 -11.76
CA THR A 218 5.40 -0.45 -10.92
C THR A 218 6.79 -0.25 -10.33
N VAL A 219 6.97 -0.72 -9.10
CA VAL A 219 8.27 -1.04 -8.52
C VAL A 219 8.24 -2.50 -8.18
N THR A 220 9.03 -3.33 -8.86
CA THR A 220 9.01 -4.78 -8.73
C THR A 220 10.37 -5.28 -8.26
N PHE A 221 10.36 -6.11 -7.22
CA PHE A 221 11.55 -6.79 -6.73
C PHE A 221 12.18 -7.65 -7.84
N SER A 222 13.47 -7.50 -8.07
CA SER A 222 14.21 -8.20 -9.10
C SER A 222 15.30 -9.13 -8.55
N GLY A 223 15.69 -8.96 -7.28
CA GLY A 223 16.68 -9.85 -6.66
C GLY A 223 17.32 -9.29 -5.40
N PHE A 224 18.03 -10.16 -4.71
CA PHE A 224 18.87 -9.82 -3.56
C PHE A 224 20.30 -10.31 -3.82
N ASN A 225 21.26 -9.39 -3.84
CA ASN A 225 22.67 -9.70 -4.00
C ASN A 225 23.40 -9.55 -2.66
N PRO A 226 23.80 -10.66 -2.02
CA PRO A 226 24.63 -10.61 -0.81
C PRO A 226 25.96 -9.91 -1.06
N THR A 227 26.41 -9.10 -0.11
CA THR A 227 27.77 -8.59 -0.09
C THR A 227 28.69 -9.68 0.47
N PRO A 228 29.88 -9.91 -0.12
CA PRO A 228 30.85 -10.89 0.34
C PRO A 228 31.30 -10.70 1.79
#